data_6959e31e6d9fcf052bd6c0a9999a7dde
#
_entry.id   6959e31e6d9fcf052bd6c0a9999a7dde
#
_cell.length_a   1.000
_cell.length_b   1.000
_cell.length_c   1.000
_cell.angle_alpha   90.00
_cell.angle_beta   90.00
_cell.angle_gamma   90.00
#
_symmetry.space_group_name_H-M   'P 1'
#
loop_
_entity.id
_entity.type
_entity.pdbx_description
1 polymer ?
#
loop_
_entity_poly.entity_id
_entity_poly.type
_entity_poly.pdbx_seq_one_letter_code
_entity_poly.pdbx_strand_id
1 'polypeptide(L)'
;MVIKELNNAKKAYQKKDFKAADEIYSKIYDNHQKDFSRWDKKFYALTLYRCYVQNPVNQNKLLDAGKLITQLVKQSNHSRKDAMCPYTLAVLKIMKTLEDPEAVLEWSSKLNPELLNGDISGNYSSKKETWYKLTTKALLDTRQYDKCISLSTEALLNLSEFTYDNDVWFKWRIAKSFNQLGEYDQSVDYLNDIKQFKNDWFIDNLMAENYFFKNDWDNA
;
A
#
# COMPACT_ATOMS: atom_id res chain seq x y z
N MET A 1 -23.32 -1.22 -32.26
CA MET A 1 -22.11 -2.08 -32.39
C MET A 1 -21.35 -2.10 -31.07
N VAL A 2 -20.92 -0.99 -30.50
CA VAL A 2 -20.14 -0.84 -29.27
C VAL A 2 -20.75 -1.58 -28.05
N ILE A 3 -22.04 -1.41 -27.76
CA ILE A 3 -22.71 -2.06 -26.62
C ILE A 3 -22.62 -3.60 -26.69
N LYS A 4 -22.73 -4.18 -27.88
CA LYS A 4 -22.62 -5.63 -28.06
C LYS A 4 -21.20 -6.12 -27.77
N GLU A 5 -20.20 -5.36 -28.19
CA GLU A 5 -18.78 -5.68 -27.94
C GLU A 5 -18.44 -5.53 -26.44
N LEU A 6 -18.91 -4.48 -25.76
CA LEU A 6 -18.75 -4.33 -24.30
C LEU A 6 -19.38 -5.50 -23.52
N ASN A 7 -20.55 -6.00 -23.97
CA ASN A 7 -21.16 -7.18 -23.38
C ASN A 7 -20.34 -8.45 -23.64
N ASN A 8 -19.68 -8.57 -24.80
CA ASN A 8 -18.78 -9.68 -25.08
C ASN A 8 -17.54 -9.65 -24.19
N ALA A 9 -16.95 -8.46 -23.98
CA ALA A 9 -15.83 -8.29 -23.05
C ALA A 9 -16.21 -8.71 -21.61
N LYS A 10 -17.39 -8.30 -21.13
CA LYS A 10 -17.90 -8.74 -19.80
C LYS A 10 -18.07 -10.24 -19.72
N LYS A 11 -18.61 -10.88 -20.78
CA LYS A 11 -18.76 -12.36 -20.82
C LYS A 11 -17.40 -13.05 -20.79
N ALA A 12 -16.40 -12.55 -21.52
CA ALA A 12 -15.03 -13.06 -21.48
C ALA A 12 -14.44 -12.95 -20.07
N TYR A 13 -14.58 -11.79 -19.40
CA TYR A 13 -14.16 -11.59 -18.02
C TYR A 13 -14.84 -12.60 -17.06
N GLN A 14 -16.15 -12.83 -17.18
CA GLN A 14 -16.90 -13.78 -16.34
C GLN A 14 -16.44 -15.22 -16.55
N LYS A 15 -16.02 -15.57 -17.76
CA LYS A 15 -15.39 -16.87 -18.09
C LYS A 15 -13.93 -16.97 -17.64
N LYS A 16 -13.38 -15.94 -16.99
CA LYS A 16 -11.97 -15.80 -16.56
C LYS A 16 -10.98 -15.74 -17.73
N ASP A 17 -11.45 -15.48 -18.95
CA ASP A 17 -10.61 -15.18 -20.11
C ASP A 17 -10.28 -13.68 -20.12
N PHE A 18 -9.34 -13.33 -19.22
CA PHE A 18 -8.99 -11.92 -19.01
C PHE A 18 -8.23 -11.32 -20.20
N LYS A 19 -7.47 -12.15 -20.95
CA LYS A 19 -6.77 -11.67 -22.15
C LYS A 19 -7.73 -11.29 -23.27
N ALA A 20 -8.68 -12.17 -23.59
CA ALA A 20 -9.72 -11.85 -24.57
C ALA A 20 -10.58 -10.65 -24.13
N ALA A 21 -10.89 -10.54 -22.84
CA ALA A 21 -11.59 -9.35 -22.33
C ALA A 21 -10.77 -8.07 -22.51
N ASP A 22 -9.47 -8.09 -22.26
CA ASP A 22 -8.57 -6.94 -22.43
C ASP A 22 -8.45 -6.51 -23.90
N GLU A 23 -8.28 -7.46 -24.81
CA GLU A 23 -8.23 -7.19 -26.27
C GLU A 23 -9.49 -6.48 -26.77
N ILE A 24 -10.66 -6.88 -26.27
CA ILE A 24 -11.92 -6.26 -26.65
C ILE A 24 -12.05 -4.87 -26.00
N TYR A 25 -11.79 -4.75 -24.69
CA TYR A 25 -11.91 -3.47 -23.99
C TYR A 25 -10.93 -2.43 -24.51
N SER A 26 -9.65 -2.76 -24.73
CA SER A 26 -8.65 -1.82 -25.22
C SER A 26 -9.01 -1.29 -26.59
N LYS A 27 -9.40 -2.17 -27.53
CA LYS A 27 -9.83 -1.77 -28.87
C LYS A 27 -11.01 -0.80 -28.86
N ILE A 28 -11.99 -1.02 -27.98
CA ILE A 28 -13.15 -0.12 -27.85
C ILE A 28 -12.73 1.17 -27.15
N TYR A 29 -11.91 1.09 -26.10
CA TYR A 29 -11.53 2.24 -25.31
C TYR A 29 -10.74 3.26 -26.13
N ASP A 30 -9.84 2.83 -27.01
CA ASP A 30 -9.05 3.71 -27.87
C ASP A 30 -9.92 4.62 -28.75
N ASN A 31 -11.09 4.16 -29.17
CA ASN A 31 -11.94 4.88 -30.11
C ASN A 31 -13.25 5.39 -29.52
N HIS A 32 -13.70 4.84 -28.40
CA HIS A 32 -15.05 5.01 -27.86
C HIS A 32 -15.09 5.19 -26.34
N GLN A 33 -14.16 5.93 -25.76
CA GLN A 33 -14.06 6.14 -24.29
C GLN A 33 -15.35 6.72 -23.68
N LYS A 34 -16.06 7.55 -24.44
CA LYS A 34 -17.30 8.21 -23.99
C LYS A 34 -18.48 7.25 -23.85
N ASP A 35 -18.42 6.12 -24.53
CA ASP A 35 -19.49 5.12 -24.53
C ASP A 35 -19.41 4.17 -23.33
N PHE A 36 -18.30 4.22 -22.58
CA PHE A 36 -18.11 3.40 -21.38
C PHE A 36 -18.96 3.91 -20.22
N SER A 37 -19.92 3.09 -19.80
CA SER A 37 -20.63 3.31 -18.55
C SER A 37 -19.68 3.18 -17.34
N ARG A 38 -20.11 3.60 -16.14
CA ARG A 38 -19.38 3.40 -14.90
C ARG A 38 -19.02 1.91 -14.66
N TRP A 39 -19.94 1.02 -15.00
CA TRP A 39 -19.73 -0.42 -14.87
C TRP A 39 -18.73 -0.98 -15.88
N ASP A 40 -18.76 -0.50 -17.13
CA ASP A 40 -17.78 -0.90 -18.14
C ASP A 40 -16.38 -0.49 -17.74
N LYS A 41 -16.21 0.73 -17.23
CA LYS A 41 -14.94 1.21 -16.69
C LYS A 41 -14.45 0.35 -15.52
N LYS A 42 -15.35 -0.04 -14.61
CA LYS A 42 -15.00 -0.93 -13.49
C LYS A 42 -14.56 -2.32 -13.98
N PHE A 43 -15.29 -2.92 -14.92
CA PHE A 43 -14.92 -4.24 -15.46
C PHE A 43 -13.63 -4.19 -16.26
N TYR A 44 -13.39 -3.12 -17.02
CA TYR A 44 -12.12 -2.95 -17.71
C TYR A 44 -10.95 -2.79 -16.71
N ALA A 45 -11.11 -1.97 -15.69
CA ALA A 45 -10.11 -1.82 -14.64
C ALA A 45 -9.83 -3.15 -13.90
N LEU A 46 -10.85 -3.97 -13.62
CA LEU A 46 -10.68 -5.31 -13.06
C LEU A 46 -9.96 -6.25 -14.02
N THR A 47 -10.22 -6.15 -15.32
CA THR A 47 -9.53 -6.92 -16.37
C THR A 47 -8.04 -6.59 -16.38
N LEU A 48 -7.68 -5.31 -16.42
CA LEU A 48 -6.30 -4.84 -16.35
C LEU A 48 -5.60 -5.31 -15.06
N TYR A 49 -6.30 -5.23 -13.92
CA TYR A 49 -5.78 -5.73 -12.65
C TYR A 49 -5.42 -7.23 -12.75
N ARG A 50 -6.31 -8.05 -13.31
CA ARG A 50 -6.08 -9.50 -13.48
C ARG A 50 -4.95 -9.81 -14.45
N CYS A 51 -4.88 -9.08 -15.57
CA CYS A 51 -3.87 -9.32 -16.60
C CYS A 51 -2.46 -8.88 -16.21
N TYR A 52 -2.34 -7.72 -15.55
CA TYR A 52 -1.06 -7.03 -15.46
C TYR A 52 -0.61 -6.66 -14.05
N VAL A 53 -1.56 -6.58 -13.10
CA VAL A 53 -1.25 -6.08 -11.75
C VAL A 53 -1.20 -7.21 -10.72
N GLN A 54 -2.11 -8.14 -10.74
CA GLN A 54 -2.19 -9.21 -9.74
C GLN A 54 -0.91 -10.07 -9.72
N ASN A 55 -0.43 -10.46 -10.92
CA ASN A 55 0.80 -11.21 -11.11
C ASN A 55 1.63 -10.51 -12.20
N PRO A 56 2.39 -9.47 -11.85
CA PRO A 56 3.10 -8.65 -12.84
C PRO A 56 4.22 -9.44 -13.49
N VAL A 57 4.29 -9.40 -14.81
CA VAL A 57 5.36 -10.01 -15.60
C VAL A 57 6.57 -9.05 -15.66
N ASN A 58 6.31 -7.75 -15.78
CA ASN A 58 7.33 -6.71 -15.71
C ASN A 58 6.75 -5.41 -15.12
N GLN A 59 7.65 -4.57 -14.63
CA GLN A 59 7.31 -3.34 -13.93
C GLN A 59 6.65 -2.29 -14.83
N ASN A 60 7.07 -2.17 -16.10
CA ASN A 60 6.49 -1.17 -17.02
C ASN A 60 5.01 -1.46 -17.28
N LYS A 61 4.66 -2.72 -17.60
CA LYS A 61 3.27 -3.13 -17.80
C LYS A 61 2.42 -2.96 -16.54
N LEU A 62 3.00 -3.23 -15.38
CA LEU A 62 2.35 -3.00 -14.09
C LEU A 62 2.00 -1.52 -13.92
N LEU A 63 2.96 -0.62 -14.15
CA LEU A 63 2.76 0.82 -13.97
C LEU A 63 1.79 1.40 -15.01
N ASP A 64 1.87 0.98 -16.28
CA ASP A 64 0.96 1.43 -17.32
C ASP A 64 -0.48 0.99 -17.05
N ALA A 65 -0.67 -0.27 -16.66
CA ALA A 65 -1.97 -0.76 -16.22
C ALA A 65 -2.49 0.00 -14.99
N GLY A 66 -1.62 0.28 -14.02
CA GLY A 66 -1.96 1.08 -12.85
C GLY A 66 -2.41 2.49 -13.21
N LYS A 67 -1.69 3.17 -14.11
CA LYS A 67 -2.08 4.51 -14.61
C LYS A 67 -3.45 4.46 -15.29
N LEU A 68 -3.68 3.48 -16.16
CA LEU A 68 -4.97 3.35 -16.85
C LEU A 68 -6.10 3.01 -15.87
N ILE A 69 -5.87 2.14 -14.88
CA ILE A 69 -6.84 1.86 -13.83
C ILE A 69 -7.20 3.14 -13.06
N THR A 70 -6.22 4.00 -12.76
CA THR A 70 -6.47 5.27 -12.07
C THR A 70 -7.29 6.25 -12.92
N GLN A 71 -7.16 6.20 -14.23
CA GLN A 71 -8.01 7.00 -15.15
C GLN A 71 -9.44 6.45 -15.25
N LEU A 72 -9.60 5.13 -15.29
CA LEU A 72 -10.89 4.46 -15.41
C LEU A 72 -11.73 4.58 -14.14
N VAL A 73 -11.09 4.54 -12.97
CA VAL A 73 -11.76 4.51 -11.67
C VAL A 73 -11.31 5.70 -10.82
N LYS A 74 -12.20 6.68 -10.63
CA LYS A 74 -11.92 7.85 -9.78
C LYS A 74 -11.87 7.46 -8.31
N GLN A 75 -11.07 8.18 -7.54
CA GLN A 75 -10.94 7.99 -6.08
C GLN A 75 -12.29 8.05 -5.35
N SER A 76 -13.19 8.93 -5.78
CA SER A 76 -14.54 9.06 -5.21
C SER A 76 -15.39 7.78 -5.29
N ASN A 77 -14.97 6.80 -6.09
CA ASN A 77 -15.62 5.49 -6.22
C ASN A 77 -15.05 4.45 -5.24
N HIS A 78 -14.07 4.81 -4.39
CA HIS A 78 -13.62 3.95 -3.32
C HIS A 78 -14.71 3.82 -2.28
N SER A 79 -15.23 2.62 -2.10
CA SER A 79 -16.06 2.27 -0.98
C SER A 79 -15.23 1.41 -0.02
N ARG A 80 -15.27 1.71 1.28
CA ARG A 80 -14.70 0.82 2.31
C ARG A 80 -15.26 -0.59 2.23
N LYS A 81 -16.52 -0.72 1.75
CA LYS A 81 -17.22 -1.99 1.58
C LYS A 81 -16.90 -2.70 0.26
N ASP A 82 -16.24 -2.04 -0.69
CA ASP A 82 -15.87 -2.66 -1.97
C ASP A 82 -14.52 -3.35 -1.85
N ALA A 83 -14.55 -4.59 -1.39
CA ALA A 83 -13.36 -5.43 -1.27
C ALA A 83 -12.61 -5.61 -2.62
N MET A 84 -13.31 -5.47 -3.73
CA MET A 84 -12.78 -5.65 -5.09
C MET A 84 -12.65 -4.32 -5.85
N CYS A 85 -12.45 -3.20 -5.15
CA CYS A 85 -12.17 -1.93 -5.82
C CYS A 85 -10.85 -2.02 -6.61
N PRO A 86 -10.89 -2.02 -7.96
CA PRO A 86 -9.70 -2.26 -8.77
C PRO A 86 -8.63 -1.18 -8.57
N TYR A 87 -9.03 0.04 -8.28
CA TYR A 87 -8.11 1.15 -8.00
C TYR A 87 -7.31 0.88 -6.72
N THR A 88 -7.99 0.59 -5.62
CA THR A 88 -7.33 0.30 -4.33
C THR A 88 -6.41 -0.92 -4.44
N LEU A 89 -6.90 -1.98 -5.07
CA LEU A 89 -6.12 -3.21 -5.28
C LEU A 89 -4.86 -2.94 -6.11
N ALA A 90 -4.98 -2.14 -7.19
CA ALA A 90 -3.86 -1.82 -8.06
C ALA A 90 -2.83 -0.97 -7.34
N VAL A 91 -3.23 0.11 -6.69
CA VAL A 91 -2.29 1.00 -5.97
C VAL A 91 -1.54 0.24 -4.88
N LEU A 92 -2.23 -0.52 -4.02
CA LEU A 92 -1.57 -1.29 -2.96
C LEU A 92 -0.63 -2.37 -3.53
N LYS A 93 -0.99 -3.01 -4.65
CA LYS A 93 -0.11 -4.01 -5.28
C LYS A 93 1.13 -3.34 -5.88
N ILE A 94 0.97 -2.19 -6.54
CA ILE A 94 2.09 -1.41 -7.09
C ILE A 94 3.03 -0.99 -5.97
N MET A 95 2.51 -0.40 -4.88
CA MET A 95 3.32 -0.02 -3.71
C MET A 95 4.12 -1.20 -3.14
N LYS A 96 3.54 -2.41 -3.13
CA LYS A 96 4.24 -3.63 -2.67
C LYS A 96 5.34 -4.11 -3.62
N THR A 97 5.25 -3.75 -4.88
CA THR A 97 6.15 -4.27 -5.94
C THR A 97 7.29 -3.31 -6.24
N LEU A 98 7.10 -2.02 -5.96
CA LEU A 98 8.14 -1.01 -6.16
C LEU A 98 9.23 -1.14 -5.08
N GLU A 99 10.48 -1.07 -5.52
CA GLU A 99 11.66 -1.02 -4.65
C GLU A 99 12.06 0.43 -4.34
N ASP A 100 11.69 1.37 -5.21
CA ASP A 100 11.96 2.80 -5.05
C ASP A 100 10.99 3.44 -4.04
N PRO A 101 11.48 3.91 -2.87
CA PRO A 101 10.63 4.47 -1.83
C PRO A 101 9.96 5.80 -2.25
N GLU A 102 10.58 6.62 -3.09
CA GLU A 102 9.97 7.85 -3.62
C GLU A 102 8.74 7.51 -4.49
N ALA A 103 8.87 6.51 -5.37
CA ALA A 103 7.76 6.03 -6.16
C ALA A 103 6.65 5.40 -5.30
N VAL A 104 7.00 4.71 -4.20
CA VAL A 104 6.01 4.21 -3.23
C VAL A 104 5.22 5.37 -2.62
N LEU A 105 5.88 6.46 -2.23
CA LEU A 105 5.22 7.64 -1.68
C LEU A 105 4.30 8.31 -2.72
N GLU A 106 4.75 8.43 -3.97
CA GLU A 106 3.88 8.95 -5.05
C GLU A 106 2.60 8.10 -5.19
N TRP A 107 2.73 6.78 -5.20
CA TRP A 107 1.57 5.90 -5.31
C TRP A 107 0.70 5.90 -4.04
N SER A 108 1.29 6.00 -2.85
CA SER A 108 0.53 6.06 -1.60
C SER A 108 -0.38 7.28 -1.54
N SER A 109 0.06 8.42 -2.08
CA SER A 109 -0.71 9.67 -2.12
C SER A 109 -2.00 9.58 -2.95
N LYS A 110 -2.12 8.56 -3.82
CA LYS A 110 -3.31 8.31 -4.61
C LYS A 110 -4.47 7.69 -3.80
N LEU A 111 -4.21 7.20 -2.59
CA LEU A 111 -5.22 6.64 -1.69
C LEU A 111 -5.47 7.56 -0.49
N ASN A 112 -6.73 7.66 -0.10
CA ASN A 112 -7.09 8.25 1.20
C ASN A 112 -7.24 7.11 2.23
N PRO A 113 -6.39 7.03 3.27
CA PRO A 113 -6.43 5.97 4.27
C PRO A 113 -7.75 5.89 5.03
N GLU A 114 -8.45 7.02 5.19
CA GLU A 114 -9.76 7.07 5.84
C GLU A 114 -10.85 6.29 5.06
N LEU A 115 -10.66 6.10 3.77
CA LEU A 115 -11.56 5.35 2.91
C LEU A 115 -11.19 3.86 2.81
N LEU A 116 -10.07 3.44 3.40
CA LEU A 116 -9.63 2.05 3.37
C LEU A 116 -10.27 1.24 4.48
N ASN A 117 -10.62 -0.01 4.16
CA ASN A 117 -11.09 -0.94 5.17
C ASN A 117 -9.97 -1.30 6.15
N GLY A 118 -10.23 -1.14 7.44
CA GLY A 118 -9.35 -1.52 8.55
C GLY A 118 -9.54 -2.95 9.04
N ASP A 119 -10.62 -3.66 8.61
CA ASP A 119 -10.92 -5.00 9.10
C ASP A 119 -9.91 -6.03 8.57
N ILE A 120 -9.43 -6.88 9.48
CA ILE A 120 -8.59 -8.02 9.14
C ILE A 120 -9.47 -9.12 8.52
N SER A 121 -8.98 -9.76 7.47
CA SER A 121 -9.64 -10.89 6.80
C SER A 121 -8.73 -12.10 6.83
N GLY A 122 -9.00 -13.03 7.72
CA GLY A 122 -8.15 -14.20 7.94
C GLY A 122 -6.73 -13.80 8.36
N ASN A 123 -5.72 -14.38 7.73
CA ASN A 123 -4.31 -14.12 8.04
C ASN A 123 -3.71 -12.95 7.23
N TYR A 124 -4.53 -12.07 6.63
CA TYR A 124 -4.04 -10.98 5.79
C TYR A 124 -4.25 -9.63 6.46
N SER A 125 -3.20 -8.80 6.45
CA SER A 125 -3.31 -7.40 6.87
C SER A 125 -4.43 -6.68 6.13
N SER A 126 -5.16 -5.84 6.84
CA SER A 126 -6.18 -4.99 6.25
C SER A 126 -5.57 -4.08 5.17
N LYS A 127 -6.40 -3.53 4.28
CA LYS A 127 -5.91 -2.58 3.28
C LYS A 127 -5.36 -1.31 3.92
N LYS A 128 -5.97 -0.85 5.00
CA LYS A 128 -5.54 0.31 5.78
C LYS A 128 -4.18 0.05 6.43
N GLU A 129 -4.01 -1.10 7.10
CA GLU A 129 -2.74 -1.52 7.70
C GLU A 129 -1.64 -1.67 6.64
N THR A 130 -1.96 -2.31 5.51
CA THR A 130 -1.02 -2.45 4.40
C THR A 130 -0.54 -1.10 3.89
N TRP A 131 -1.44 -0.12 3.73
CA TRP A 131 -1.10 1.22 3.29
C TRP A 131 -0.18 1.92 4.29
N TYR A 132 -0.52 1.92 5.59
CA TYR A 132 0.33 2.50 6.63
C TYR A 132 1.72 1.86 6.65
N LYS A 133 1.78 0.53 6.59
CA LYS A 133 3.05 -0.22 6.63
C LYS A 133 4.00 0.15 5.49
N LEU A 134 3.48 0.24 4.27
CA LEU A 134 4.29 0.57 3.09
C LEU A 134 4.69 2.05 3.09
N THR A 135 3.77 2.94 3.46
CA THR A 135 4.02 4.38 3.45
C THR A 135 5.01 4.78 4.55
N THR A 136 4.85 4.28 5.77
CA THR A 136 5.78 4.59 6.87
C THR A 136 7.18 4.03 6.62
N LYS A 137 7.29 2.84 5.98
CA LYS A 137 8.57 2.31 5.54
C LYS A 137 9.24 3.24 4.52
N ALA A 138 8.50 3.67 3.51
CA ALA A 138 9.03 4.57 2.48
C ALA A 138 9.41 5.95 3.05
N LEU A 139 8.66 6.48 4.02
CA LEU A 139 9.01 7.71 4.72
C LEU A 139 10.34 7.58 5.49
N LEU A 140 10.56 6.46 6.18
CA LEU A 140 11.81 6.19 6.86
C LEU A 140 12.97 6.10 5.85
N ASP A 141 12.79 5.33 4.78
CA ASP A 141 13.81 5.10 3.75
C ASP A 141 14.18 6.40 2.99
N THR A 142 13.23 7.35 2.86
CA THR A 142 13.45 8.69 2.28
C THR A 142 13.85 9.75 3.31
N ARG A 143 14.16 9.35 4.54
CA ARG A 143 14.59 10.22 5.65
C ARG A 143 13.57 11.31 6.03
N GLN A 144 12.30 11.11 5.77
CA GLN A 144 11.21 12.00 6.20
C GLN A 144 10.76 11.62 7.62
N TYR A 145 11.66 11.76 8.60
CA TYR A 145 11.53 11.20 9.95
C TYR A 145 10.30 11.73 10.70
N ASP A 146 10.05 13.04 10.71
CA ASP A 146 8.88 13.62 11.39
C ASP A 146 7.56 13.07 10.85
N LYS A 147 7.47 12.93 9.52
CA LYS A 147 6.28 12.34 8.89
C LYS A 147 6.17 10.85 9.19
N CYS A 148 7.29 10.14 9.27
CA CYS A 148 7.32 8.73 9.63
C CYS A 148 6.79 8.52 11.05
N ILE A 149 7.26 9.34 12.02
CA ILE A 149 6.78 9.32 13.41
C ILE A 149 5.27 9.60 13.45
N SER A 150 4.84 10.72 12.86
CA SER A 150 3.44 11.12 12.84
C SER A 150 2.53 10.03 12.27
N LEU A 151 2.88 9.51 11.09
CA LEU A 151 2.04 8.51 10.40
C LEU A 151 2.09 7.14 11.08
N SER A 152 3.22 6.75 11.70
CA SER A 152 3.32 5.51 12.48
C SER A 152 2.49 5.59 13.76
N THR A 153 2.52 6.74 14.45
CA THR A 153 1.67 6.99 15.62
C THR A 153 0.20 6.97 15.23
N GLU A 154 -0.17 7.61 14.12
CA GLU A 154 -1.53 7.56 13.60
C GLU A 154 -1.98 6.11 13.31
N ALA A 155 -1.11 5.27 12.75
CA ALA A 155 -1.40 3.87 12.52
C ALA A 155 -1.68 3.11 13.82
N LEU A 156 -0.86 3.33 14.86
CA LEU A 156 -1.05 2.72 16.18
C LEU A 156 -2.36 3.12 16.86
N LEU A 157 -2.84 4.36 16.63
CA LEU A 157 -4.10 4.85 17.18
C LEU A 157 -5.34 4.42 16.39
N ASN A 158 -5.23 4.31 15.06
CA ASN A 158 -6.37 4.12 14.16
C ASN A 158 -6.62 2.67 13.73
N LEU A 159 -5.69 1.76 14.01
CA LEU A 159 -5.86 0.33 13.76
C LEU A 159 -6.25 -0.36 15.07
N SER A 160 -7.39 -1.05 15.07
CA SER A 160 -7.89 -1.77 16.25
C SER A 160 -7.14 -3.09 16.50
N GLU A 161 -6.59 -3.68 15.44
CA GLU A 161 -5.87 -4.94 15.45
C GLU A 161 -4.72 -4.91 14.45
N PHE A 162 -3.67 -5.65 14.75
CA PHE A 162 -2.48 -5.79 13.89
C PHE A 162 -2.28 -7.24 13.49
N THR A 163 -1.89 -7.44 12.23
CA THR A 163 -1.54 -8.77 11.72
C THR A 163 -0.04 -9.04 11.95
N TYR A 164 0.32 -10.21 12.46
CA TYR A 164 1.73 -10.63 12.62
C TYR A 164 2.61 -9.63 13.40
N ASP A 165 2.10 -9.09 14.50
CA ASP A 165 2.82 -8.11 15.35
C ASP A 165 3.32 -6.89 14.57
N ASN A 166 2.56 -6.42 13.58
CA ASN A 166 2.96 -5.26 12.79
C ASN A 166 3.00 -3.96 13.61
N ASP A 167 2.39 -3.89 14.79
CA ASP A 167 2.54 -2.78 15.75
C ASP A 167 4.01 -2.59 16.15
N VAL A 168 4.76 -3.67 16.34
CA VAL A 168 6.21 -3.66 16.60
C VAL A 168 6.95 -2.90 15.50
N TRP A 169 6.59 -3.11 14.22
CA TRP A 169 7.25 -2.42 13.13
C TRP A 169 6.91 -0.93 13.04
N PHE A 170 5.73 -0.50 13.45
CA PHE A 170 5.41 0.92 13.57
C PHE A 170 6.19 1.57 14.71
N LYS A 171 6.22 0.96 15.89
CA LYS A 171 7.01 1.41 17.04
C LYS A 171 8.51 1.48 16.70
N TRP A 172 9.04 0.46 16.02
CA TRP A 172 10.44 0.44 15.60
C TRP A 172 10.78 1.59 14.63
N ARG A 173 9.89 1.89 13.67
CA ARG A 173 10.09 3.04 12.76
C ARG A 173 10.07 4.36 13.49
N ILE A 174 9.23 4.52 14.50
CA ILE A 174 9.22 5.69 15.38
C ILE A 174 10.57 5.79 16.10
N ALA A 175 11.01 4.71 16.77
CA ALA A 175 12.30 4.67 17.47
C ALA A 175 13.47 5.00 16.54
N LYS A 176 13.54 4.36 15.35
CA LYS A 176 14.60 4.64 14.38
C LYS A 176 14.56 6.08 13.86
N SER A 177 13.39 6.66 13.69
CA SER A 177 13.24 8.06 13.28
C SER A 177 13.74 9.01 14.37
N PHE A 178 13.39 8.77 15.64
CA PHE A 178 13.92 9.56 16.77
C PHE A 178 15.44 9.44 16.89
N ASN A 179 15.99 8.23 16.73
CA ASN A 179 17.45 8.02 16.71
C ASN A 179 18.12 8.91 15.63
N GLN A 180 17.55 8.95 14.42
CA GLN A 180 18.09 9.73 13.31
C GLN A 180 17.93 11.26 13.49
N LEU A 181 17.00 11.68 14.34
CA LEU A 181 16.80 13.09 14.73
C LEU A 181 17.67 13.49 15.94
N GLY A 182 18.41 12.56 16.54
CA GLY A 182 19.20 12.79 17.74
C GLY A 182 18.39 12.76 19.06
N GLU A 183 17.14 12.36 18.98
CA GLU A 183 16.22 12.26 20.13
C GLU A 183 16.30 10.88 20.75
N TYR A 184 17.46 10.56 21.29
CA TYR A 184 17.82 9.20 21.71
C TYR A 184 16.98 8.68 22.87
N ASP A 185 16.53 9.54 23.79
CA ASP A 185 15.69 9.13 24.93
C ASP A 185 14.34 8.61 24.45
N GLN A 186 13.67 9.35 23.54
CA GLN A 186 12.41 8.91 22.94
C GLN A 186 12.58 7.60 22.16
N SER A 187 13.71 7.47 21.45
CA SER A 187 14.03 6.23 20.74
C SER A 187 14.09 5.05 21.70
N VAL A 188 14.83 5.20 22.82
CA VAL A 188 14.97 4.14 23.85
C VAL A 188 13.62 3.79 24.49
N ASP A 189 12.76 4.77 24.77
CA ASP A 189 11.43 4.52 25.33
C ASP A 189 10.60 3.60 24.45
N TYR A 190 10.55 3.88 23.12
CA TYR A 190 9.85 3.01 22.18
C TYR A 190 10.48 1.62 22.04
N LEU A 191 11.80 1.52 22.10
CA LEU A 191 12.51 0.23 22.05
C LEU A 191 12.25 -0.61 23.31
N ASN A 192 12.20 0.01 24.49
CA ASN A 192 11.84 -0.66 25.74
C ASN A 192 10.41 -1.20 25.69
N ASP A 193 9.47 -0.44 25.11
CA ASP A 193 8.10 -0.92 24.93
C ASP A 193 8.03 -2.16 24.00
N ILE A 194 8.81 -2.16 22.91
CA ILE A 194 8.91 -3.34 22.04
C ILE A 194 9.54 -4.52 22.77
N LYS A 195 10.61 -4.29 23.53
CA LYS A 195 11.42 -5.33 24.20
C LYS A 195 10.65 -6.14 25.24
N GLN A 196 9.55 -5.59 25.78
CA GLN A 196 8.64 -6.32 26.68
C GLN A 196 7.97 -7.52 26.01
N PHE A 197 7.79 -7.48 24.68
CA PHE A 197 7.06 -8.49 23.91
C PHE A 197 7.94 -9.25 22.92
N LYS A 198 9.06 -8.64 22.50
CA LYS A 198 9.91 -9.17 21.44
C LYS A 198 11.37 -8.85 21.71
N ASN A 199 12.21 -9.86 21.65
CA ASN A 199 13.64 -9.74 21.89
C ASN A 199 14.43 -10.14 20.63
N ASP A 200 14.50 -9.23 19.65
CA ASP A 200 15.20 -9.44 18.39
C ASP A 200 16.46 -8.57 18.33
N TRP A 201 17.51 -9.07 17.70
CA TRP A 201 18.82 -8.43 17.58
C TRP A 201 18.79 -6.98 17.06
N PHE A 202 17.83 -6.64 16.18
CA PHE A 202 17.72 -5.30 15.62
C PHE A 202 17.26 -4.25 16.65
N ILE A 203 16.58 -4.68 17.70
CA ILE A 203 16.17 -3.83 18.83
C ILE A 203 17.40 -3.49 19.68
N ASP A 204 18.17 -4.52 20.07
CA ASP A 204 19.38 -4.34 20.85
C ASP A 204 20.41 -3.51 20.11
N ASN A 205 20.56 -3.72 18.81
CA ASN A 205 21.46 -2.94 17.98
C ASN A 205 21.10 -1.45 17.97
N LEU A 206 19.81 -1.12 17.83
CA LEU A 206 19.38 0.28 17.84
C LEU A 206 19.46 0.90 19.25
N MET A 207 19.25 0.10 20.31
CA MET A 207 19.47 0.54 21.69
C MET A 207 20.95 0.88 21.93
N ALA A 208 21.85 0.00 21.56
CA ALA A 208 23.29 0.23 21.68
C ALA A 208 23.73 1.49 20.89
N GLU A 209 23.20 1.67 19.66
CA GLU A 209 23.45 2.89 18.87
C GLU A 209 22.99 4.16 19.61
N ASN A 210 21.82 4.14 20.25
CA ASN A 210 21.32 5.28 21.04
C ASN A 210 22.21 5.58 22.25
N TYR A 211 22.61 4.57 23.03
CA TYR A 211 23.47 4.76 24.20
C TYR A 211 24.87 5.25 23.80
N PHE A 212 25.41 4.70 22.69
CA PHE A 212 26.68 5.17 22.14
C PHE A 212 26.64 6.67 21.84
N PHE A 213 25.62 7.17 21.15
CA PHE A 213 25.53 8.60 20.82
C PHE A 213 25.21 9.49 22.03
N LYS A 214 24.64 8.94 23.08
CA LYS A 214 24.46 9.62 24.37
C LYS A 214 25.75 9.66 25.21
N ASN A 215 26.82 9.01 24.80
CA ASN A 215 28.02 8.72 25.60
C ASN A 215 27.71 7.94 26.90
N ASP A 216 26.68 7.12 26.88
CA ASP A 216 26.27 6.25 27.98
C ASP A 216 26.83 4.82 27.75
N TRP A 217 28.13 4.69 28.04
CA TRP A 217 28.91 3.48 27.76
C TRP A 217 28.52 2.29 28.62
N ASP A 218 27.92 2.53 29.78
CA ASP A 218 27.53 1.47 30.71
C ASP A 218 26.28 0.72 30.20
N ASN A 219 25.51 1.30 29.34
CA ASN A 219 24.29 0.76 28.76
C ASN A 219 24.38 0.46 27.23
N ALA A 220 25.53 0.75 26.60
CA ALA A 220 25.72 0.58 25.14
C ALA A 220 26.04 -0.87 24.71
#